data_a6087721b7e2303e0c7ce6f402f6d1c1
#
_entry.id   a6087721b7e2303e0c7ce6f402f6d1c1
#
_cell.length_a   1.000
_cell.length_b   1.000
_cell.length_c   1.000
_cell.angle_alpha   90.00
_cell.angle_beta   90.00
_cell.angle_gamma   90.00
#
_symmetry.space_group_name_H-M   'P 1'
#
loop_
_entity.id
_entity.type
_entity.pdbx_description
1 polymer ?
#
loop_
_entity_poly.entity_id
_entity_poly.type
_entity_poly.pdbx_seq_one_letter_code
_entity_poly.pdbx_strand_id
1 'polypeptide(L)'
;MLTLKNTSVMNFENAIRGARNPMNSWGRMDSHTEPDGTFVFGPNDLDLAMRLAKAGSDHRKYLRMVFVSVDVTAPLYWWKEYDTYKVATVANS
;
A
#
# COMPACT_ATOMS: atom_id res chain seq x y z
N MET A 1 -19.34 -15.37 4.88
CA MET A 1 -19.04 -14.42 3.80
C MET A 1 -18.02 -13.38 4.26
N LEU A 2 -17.06 -13.11 3.46
CA LEU A 2 -16.05 -12.08 3.75
C LEU A 2 -16.53 -10.71 3.24
N THR A 3 -16.52 -9.70 4.10
CA THR A 3 -16.88 -8.33 3.73
C THR A 3 -15.79 -7.39 4.18
N LEU A 4 -15.35 -6.50 3.28
CA LEU A 4 -14.37 -5.47 3.56
C LEU A 4 -15.02 -4.10 3.44
N LYS A 5 -14.84 -3.24 4.44
CA LYS A 5 -15.41 -1.87 4.48
C LYS A 5 -14.39 -0.89 5.04
N ASN A 6 -14.59 0.37 4.73
CA ASN A 6 -13.81 1.48 5.29
C ASN A 6 -12.30 1.32 5.06
N THR A 7 -11.92 0.86 3.87
CA THR A 7 -10.51 0.69 3.52
C THR A 7 -9.83 2.06 3.41
N SER A 8 -8.70 2.20 4.10
CA SER A 8 -7.87 3.40 4.07
C SER A 8 -6.44 3.00 3.81
N VAL A 9 -5.79 3.66 2.86
CA VAL A 9 -4.39 3.42 2.50
C VAL A 9 -3.59 4.68 2.83
N MET A 10 -2.50 4.52 3.57
CA MET A 10 -1.72 5.62 4.10
C MET A 10 -0.26 5.53 3.68
N ASN A 11 0.41 6.70 3.61
CA ASN A 11 1.85 6.83 3.37
C ASN A 11 2.30 6.46 1.95
N PHE A 12 1.40 6.40 0.98
CA PHE A 12 1.74 6.01 -0.39
C PHE A 12 2.67 7.03 -1.05
N GLU A 13 2.45 8.32 -0.82
CA GLU A 13 3.30 9.37 -1.38
C GLU A 13 4.75 9.21 -0.94
N ASN A 14 4.99 8.98 0.36
CA ASN A 14 6.34 8.77 0.89
C ASN A 14 6.95 7.47 0.38
N ALA A 15 6.16 6.43 0.20
CA ALA A 15 6.63 5.17 -0.37
C ALA A 15 7.13 5.36 -1.81
N ILE A 16 6.42 6.13 -2.62
CA ILE A 16 6.83 6.44 -3.99
C ILE A 16 8.08 7.32 -3.99
N ARG A 17 8.15 8.32 -3.12
CA ARG A 17 9.34 9.14 -2.99
C ARG A 17 10.57 8.30 -2.67
N GLY A 18 10.43 7.36 -1.72
CA GLY A 18 11.50 6.43 -1.38
C GLY A 18 11.93 5.55 -2.54
N ALA A 19 10.97 5.10 -3.35
CA ALA A 19 11.25 4.30 -4.54
C ALA A 19 12.05 5.07 -5.60
N ARG A 20 11.98 6.41 -5.59
CA ARG A 20 12.72 7.24 -6.54
C ARG A 20 14.13 7.61 -6.06
N ASN A 21 14.47 7.32 -4.80
CA ASN A 21 15.78 7.68 -4.24
C ASN A 21 16.96 7.06 -5.02
N PRO A 22 16.97 5.77 -5.36
CA PRO A 22 18.13 5.17 -6.03
C PRO A 22 18.49 5.82 -7.36
N MET A 23 17.50 6.36 -8.06
CA MET A 23 17.69 6.98 -9.39
C MET A 23 17.65 8.50 -9.33
N ASN A 24 17.53 9.10 -8.15
CA ASN A 24 17.39 10.55 -7.99
C ASN A 24 16.28 11.14 -8.87
N SER A 25 15.19 10.40 -9.05
CA SER A 25 14.16 10.77 -10.01
C SER A 25 12.96 11.49 -9.38
N TRP A 26 13.16 12.20 -8.27
CA TRP A 26 12.09 12.95 -7.59
C TRP A 26 11.41 13.98 -8.48
N GLY A 27 12.15 14.57 -9.42
CA GLY A 27 11.58 15.54 -10.34
C GLY A 27 10.54 14.96 -11.30
N ARG A 28 10.42 13.64 -11.37
CA ARG A 28 9.40 12.96 -12.16
C ARG A 28 8.15 12.61 -11.35
N MET A 29 8.15 12.90 -10.06
CA MET A 29 6.97 12.66 -9.23
C MET A 29 5.83 13.55 -9.68
N ASP A 30 4.70 12.93 -10.02
CA ASP A 30 3.51 13.62 -10.52
C ASP A 30 2.25 13.25 -9.73
N SER A 31 2.41 12.56 -8.62
CA SER A 31 1.32 12.24 -7.70
C SER A 31 1.23 13.29 -6.60
N HIS A 32 0.06 13.40 -5.99
CA HIS A 32 -0.15 14.32 -4.88
C HIS A 32 -1.23 13.81 -3.95
N THR A 33 -1.26 14.37 -2.74
CA THR A 33 -2.30 14.09 -1.76
C THR A 33 -3.26 15.27 -1.72
N GLU A 34 -4.54 15.00 -1.88
CA GLU A 34 -5.58 16.01 -1.79
C GLU A 34 -5.75 16.50 -0.35
N PRO A 35 -6.35 17.70 -0.13
CA PRO A 35 -6.59 18.19 1.22
C PRO A 35 -7.41 17.26 2.10
N ASP A 36 -8.26 16.40 1.51
CA ASP A 36 -9.06 15.42 2.25
C ASP A 36 -8.31 14.13 2.58
N GLY A 37 -7.03 14.03 2.21
CA GLY A 37 -6.18 12.86 2.47
C GLY A 37 -6.15 11.84 1.33
N THR A 38 -6.93 12.04 0.27
CA THR A 38 -6.94 11.13 -0.88
C THR A 38 -5.64 11.25 -1.68
N PHE A 39 -4.98 10.12 -1.93
CA PHE A 39 -3.79 10.09 -2.77
C PHE A 39 -4.18 9.94 -4.23
N VAL A 40 -3.65 10.81 -5.07
CA VAL A 40 -3.90 10.79 -6.53
C VAL A 40 -2.62 10.40 -7.24
N PHE A 41 -2.62 9.25 -7.90
CA PHE A 41 -1.49 8.77 -8.70
C PHE A 41 -1.36 9.59 -9.99
N GLY A 42 -0.15 10.10 -10.23
CA GLY A 42 0.20 10.59 -11.56
C GLY A 42 0.67 9.45 -12.47
N PRO A 43 0.64 9.67 -13.80
CA PRO A 43 1.02 8.62 -14.76
C PRO A 43 2.46 8.12 -14.58
N ASN A 44 3.40 9.01 -14.28
CA ASN A 44 4.80 8.63 -14.08
C ASN A 44 4.99 7.76 -12.84
N ASP A 45 4.35 8.11 -11.74
CA ASP A 45 4.44 7.35 -10.50
C ASP A 45 3.71 6.01 -10.62
N LEU A 46 2.57 5.98 -11.31
CA LEU A 46 1.87 4.72 -11.56
C LEU A 46 2.72 3.77 -12.39
N ASP A 47 3.36 4.28 -13.44
CA ASP A 47 4.24 3.47 -14.27
C ASP A 47 5.42 2.89 -13.46
N LEU A 48 6.05 3.71 -12.62
CA LEU A 48 7.12 3.25 -11.75
C LEU A 48 6.64 2.15 -10.80
N ALA A 49 5.51 2.37 -10.13
CA ALA A 49 4.96 1.41 -9.19
C ALA A 49 4.65 0.07 -9.86
N MET A 50 4.08 0.11 -11.06
CA MET A 50 3.74 -1.10 -11.82
C MET A 50 5.00 -1.85 -12.25
N ARG A 51 6.03 -1.13 -12.73
CA ARG A 51 7.29 -1.76 -13.13
C ARG A 51 8.00 -2.40 -11.95
N LEU A 52 8.06 -1.73 -10.80
CA LEU A 52 8.69 -2.27 -9.61
C LEU A 52 7.93 -3.48 -9.07
N ALA A 53 6.60 -3.45 -9.12
CA ALA A 53 5.78 -4.57 -8.67
C ALA A 53 6.01 -5.84 -9.51
N LYS A 54 6.29 -5.67 -10.81
CA LYS A 54 6.53 -6.79 -11.73
C LYS A 54 7.98 -7.29 -11.70
N ALA A 55 8.92 -6.49 -11.23
CA ALA A 55 10.34 -6.79 -11.34
C ALA A 55 10.86 -7.78 -10.28
N GLY A 56 10.07 -8.12 -9.27
CA GLY A 56 10.44 -9.08 -8.24
C GLY A 56 10.35 -8.51 -6.83
N SER A 57 10.54 -9.37 -5.82
CA SER A 57 10.29 -9.02 -4.43
C SER A 57 11.20 -7.90 -3.91
N ASP A 58 12.46 -7.84 -4.34
CA ASP A 58 13.37 -6.78 -3.92
C ASP A 58 12.93 -5.40 -4.43
N HIS A 59 12.36 -5.35 -5.62
CA HIS A 59 11.89 -4.10 -6.22
C HIS A 59 10.54 -3.65 -5.67
N ARG A 60 9.84 -4.53 -4.95
CA ARG A 60 8.54 -4.23 -4.33
C ARG A 60 8.65 -3.70 -2.91
N LYS A 61 9.86 -3.51 -2.39
CA LYS A 61 10.07 -3.09 -0.99
C LYS A 61 9.38 -1.78 -0.63
N TYR A 62 9.17 -0.89 -1.59
CA TYR A 62 8.46 0.36 -1.33
C TYR A 62 7.06 0.12 -0.77
N LEU A 63 6.42 -1.01 -1.11
CA LEU A 63 5.10 -1.35 -0.59
C LEU A 63 5.10 -1.60 0.91
N ARG A 64 6.24 -1.90 1.52
CA ARG A 64 6.36 -2.09 2.97
C ARG A 64 6.17 -0.80 3.75
N MET A 65 6.24 0.35 3.08
CA MET A 65 6.02 1.66 3.70
C MET A 65 4.56 2.10 3.60
N VAL A 66 3.72 1.32 2.96
CA VAL A 66 2.30 1.61 2.79
C VAL A 66 1.52 0.92 3.89
N PHE A 67 0.65 1.67 4.56
CA PHE A 67 -0.20 1.16 5.64
C PHE A 67 -1.63 1.08 5.15
N VAL A 68 -2.29 -0.02 5.45
CA VAL A 68 -3.69 -0.24 5.07
C VAL A 68 -4.50 -0.52 6.31
N SER A 69 -5.59 0.23 6.48
CA SER A 69 -6.61 -0.03 7.50
C SER A 69 -7.90 -0.45 6.79
N VAL A 70 -8.54 -1.47 7.30
CA VAL A 70 -9.77 -1.98 6.71
C VAL A 70 -10.61 -2.68 7.78
N ASP A 71 -11.92 -2.50 7.70
CA ASP A 71 -12.86 -3.26 8.53
C ASP A 71 -13.20 -4.57 7.81
N VAL A 72 -12.99 -5.68 8.50
CA VAL A 72 -13.23 -7.01 7.95
C VAL A 72 -14.35 -7.69 8.73
N THR A 73 -15.36 -8.16 8.04
CA THR A 73 -16.39 -9.04 8.58
C THR A 73 -16.26 -10.41 7.92
N ALA A 74 -16.04 -11.42 8.74
CA ALA A 74 -15.77 -12.77 8.25
C ALA A 74 -16.22 -13.82 9.25
N PRO A 75 -16.46 -15.07 8.80
CA PRO A 75 -16.77 -16.19 9.70
C PRO A 75 -15.61 -16.47 10.66
N LEU A 76 -15.92 -17.10 11.80
CA LEU A 76 -14.92 -17.41 12.80
C LEU A 76 -13.76 -18.25 12.28
N TYR A 77 -14.02 -19.22 11.41
CA TYR A 77 -12.96 -20.06 10.85
C TYR A 77 -11.95 -19.24 10.01
N TRP A 78 -12.41 -18.17 9.35
CA TRP A 78 -11.54 -17.28 8.60
C TRP A 78 -10.54 -16.59 9.53
N TRP A 79 -11.01 -16.10 10.68
CA TRP A 79 -10.16 -15.42 11.66
C TRP A 79 -9.09 -16.33 12.24
N LYS A 80 -9.39 -17.60 12.43
CA LYS A 80 -8.41 -18.57 12.91
C LYS A 80 -7.28 -18.77 11.91
N GLU A 81 -7.60 -18.89 10.63
CA GLU A 81 -6.60 -18.97 9.58
C GLU A 81 -5.79 -17.68 9.45
N TYR A 82 -6.45 -16.53 9.52
CA TYR A 82 -5.82 -15.22 9.48
C TYR A 82 -4.79 -15.06 10.59
N ASP A 83 -5.12 -15.39 11.82
CA ASP A 83 -4.20 -15.29 12.96
C ASP A 83 -2.98 -16.18 12.79
N THR A 84 -3.11 -17.29 12.10
CA THR A 84 -2.02 -18.22 11.83
C THR A 84 -1.03 -17.63 10.81
N TYR A 85 -1.52 -16.94 9.79
CA TYR A 85 -0.70 -16.53 8.64
C TYR A 85 -0.39 -15.04 8.57
N LYS A 86 -0.97 -14.22 9.42
CA LYS A 86 -0.75 -12.77 9.34
C LYS A 86 0.72 -12.41 9.63
N VAL A 87 1.23 -11.44 8.89
CA VAL A 87 2.57 -10.87 9.06
C VAL A 87 2.43 -9.34 9.05
N ALA A 88 3.11 -8.67 9.98
CA ALA A 88 3.10 -7.21 10.10
C ALA A 88 1.68 -6.63 10.11
N THR A 89 0.78 -7.32 10.78
CA THR A 89 -0.64 -6.99 10.81
C THR A 89 -1.13 -7.00 12.26
N VAL A 90 -1.96 -6.02 12.60
CA VAL A 90 -2.59 -5.93 13.92
C VAL A 90 -4.10 -6.02 13.74
N ALA A 91 -4.74 -6.90 14.48
CA ALA A 91 -6.20 -6.98 14.54
C ALA A 91 -6.69 -6.35 15.84
N ASN A 92 -7.69 -5.50 15.72
CA ASN A 92 -8.33 -4.84 16.84
C ASN A 92 -9.83 -5.01 16.71
N SER A 93 -10.48 -5.45 17.78
CA SER A 93 -11.92 -5.69 17.77
C SER A 93 -12.64 -4.93 18.86
#